data_f05058c868fdefe2813a6360e20a3906
#
_entry.id   f05058c868fdefe2813a6360e20a3906
#
_cell.length_a   1.000
_cell.length_b   1.000
_cell.length_c   1.000
_cell.angle_alpha   90.00
_cell.angle_beta   90.00
_cell.angle_gamma   90.00
#
_symmetry.space_group_name_H-M   'P 1'
#
loop_
_entity.id
_entity.type
_entity.pdbx_description
1 polymer ?
#
loop_
_entity_poly.entity_id
_entity_poly.type
_entity_poly.pdbx_seq_one_letter_code
_entity_poly.pdbx_strand_id
1 'polypeptide(L)'
;MDIKIILHYLEEIAANNNRDWFQTHKKEYLLCRQQFEEGVTEAIATIAEFDPTVAHVTAKDACFRFNRDTRFSPDKSPYKRHFGAYISAKGKKSLHAGYYIHLQPRHCLLSAGAYWLPTPILTSCRNEIMGHIDTWRECVENGKFVNYFGYANEGVWNDGQASQKGFGISCLKTCPKGFPSDYEFIEYLRMKDYACWHRVCLLYTSPSPRDATLS
;
A
#
# COMPACT_ATOMS: atom_id res chain seq x y z
N MET A 1 17.18 -7.06 -3.40
CA MET A 1 16.70 -6.64 -2.04
C MET A 1 16.67 -7.83 -1.10
N ASP A 2 17.34 -7.75 0.06
CA ASP A 2 17.24 -8.76 1.13
C ASP A 2 16.14 -8.37 2.14
N ILE A 3 14.98 -8.98 1.98
CA ILE A 3 13.79 -8.70 2.79
C ILE A 3 13.97 -9.17 4.24
N LYS A 4 14.76 -10.24 4.51
CA LYS A 4 14.98 -10.77 5.85
C LYS A 4 15.67 -9.76 6.74
N ILE A 5 16.76 -9.17 6.24
CA ILE A 5 17.52 -8.14 6.97
C ILE A 5 16.61 -6.95 7.27
N ILE A 6 15.81 -6.51 6.29
CA ILE A 6 14.88 -5.38 6.48
C ILE A 6 13.85 -5.70 7.55
N LEU A 7 13.18 -6.86 7.49
CA LEU A 7 12.14 -7.21 8.46
C LEU A 7 12.70 -7.40 9.87
N HIS A 8 13.88 -8.01 10.00
CA HIS A 8 14.55 -8.15 11.29
C HIS A 8 14.85 -6.77 11.92
N TYR A 9 15.46 -5.85 11.17
CA TYR A 9 15.69 -4.49 11.65
C TYR A 9 14.37 -3.77 12.05
N LEU A 10 13.29 -3.99 11.30
CA LEU A 10 11.98 -3.40 11.62
C LEU A 10 11.34 -3.99 12.88
N GLU A 11 11.62 -5.26 13.22
CA GLU A 11 11.23 -5.87 14.50
C GLU A 11 12.01 -5.25 15.66
N GLU A 12 13.30 -5.09 15.50
CA GLU A 12 14.16 -4.49 16.53
C GLU A 12 13.81 -3.02 16.81
N ILE A 13 13.62 -2.20 15.77
CA ILE A 13 13.20 -0.81 15.97
C ILE A 13 11.78 -0.72 16.56
N ALA A 14 10.90 -1.68 16.29
CA ALA A 14 9.57 -1.70 16.90
C ALA A 14 9.62 -1.91 18.41
N ALA A 15 10.59 -2.73 18.90
CA ALA A 15 10.83 -2.98 20.31
C ALA A 15 11.60 -1.85 21.01
N ASN A 16 12.46 -1.11 20.26
CA ASN A 16 13.43 -0.15 20.81
C ASN A 16 13.28 1.24 20.20
N ASN A 17 12.05 1.74 19.99
CA ASN A 17 11.77 2.93 19.20
C ASN A 17 12.12 4.23 19.91
N ASN A 18 13.41 4.51 20.08
CA ASN A 18 13.96 5.73 20.65
C ASN A 18 15.20 6.20 19.88
N ARG A 19 15.64 7.44 20.15
CA ARG A 19 16.73 8.08 19.41
C ARG A 19 18.10 7.45 19.70
N ASP A 20 18.36 7.04 20.93
CA ASP A 20 19.67 6.53 21.34
C ASP A 20 19.92 5.17 20.68
N TRP A 21 18.93 4.28 20.72
CA TRP A 21 19.00 3.00 20.03
C TRP A 21 19.18 3.19 18.51
N PHE A 22 18.43 4.10 17.91
CA PHE A 22 18.56 4.38 16.47
C PHE A 22 19.95 4.89 16.09
N GLN A 23 20.58 5.74 16.92
CA GLN A 23 21.92 6.25 16.64
C GLN A 23 22.97 5.14 16.69
N THR A 24 22.86 4.21 17.64
CA THR A 24 23.78 3.06 17.75
C THR A 24 23.60 2.08 16.57
N HIS A 25 22.37 1.91 16.03
CA HIS A 25 22.04 1.00 14.92
C HIS A 25 21.88 1.73 13.57
N LYS A 26 22.43 2.93 13.45
CA LYS A 26 22.29 3.77 12.24
C LYS A 26 22.89 3.12 10.99
N LYS A 27 23.96 2.35 11.14
CA LYS A 27 24.59 1.63 10.01
C LYS A 27 23.67 0.56 9.45
N GLU A 28 23.00 -0.18 10.31
CA GLU A 28 22.01 -1.21 9.94
C GLU A 28 20.79 -0.58 9.26
N TYR A 29 20.30 0.55 9.79
CA TYR A 29 19.26 1.33 9.12
C TYR A 29 19.65 1.73 7.69
N LEU A 30 20.87 2.25 7.51
CA LEU A 30 21.33 2.69 6.20
C LEU A 30 21.42 1.52 5.20
N LEU A 31 21.89 0.35 5.66
CA LEU A 31 21.90 -0.87 4.84
C LEU A 31 20.48 -1.29 4.46
N CYS A 32 19.56 -1.37 5.43
CA CYS A 32 18.17 -1.72 5.17
C CYS A 32 17.49 -0.72 4.23
N ARG A 33 17.78 0.57 4.41
CA ARG A 33 17.25 1.62 3.54
C ARG A 33 17.76 1.49 2.10
N GLN A 34 19.03 1.23 1.92
CA GLN A 34 19.63 0.98 0.60
C GLN A 34 18.98 -0.24 -0.06
N GLN A 35 18.89 -1.35 0.64
CA GLN A 35 18.26 -2.57 0.14
C GLN A 35 16.79 -2.35 -0.27
N PHE A 36 16.05 -1.57 0.51
CA PHE A 36 14.68 -1.21 0.16
C PHE A 36 14.60 -0.35 -1.10
N GLU A 37 15.47 0.65 -1.23
CA GLU A 37 15.53 1.53 -2.42
C GLU A 37 15.94 0.77 -3.69
N GLU A 38 16.84 -0.20 -3.58
CA GLU A 38 17.19 -1.12 -4.68
C GLU A 38 15.95 -1.93 -5.13
N GLY A 39 15.21 -2.53 -4.19
CA GLY A 39 13.99 -3.26 -4.53
C GLY A 39 12.88 -2.37 -5.11
N VAL A 40 12.76 -1.13 -4.64
CA VAL A 40 11.82 -0.16 -5.23
C VAL A 40 12.25 0.22 -6.65
N THR A 41 13.55 0.34 -6.93
CA THR A 41 14.07 0.59 -8.29
C THR A 41 13.73 -0.56 -9.23
N GLU A 42 13.92 -1.80 -8.81
CA GLU A 42 13.52 -2.99 -9.57
C GLU A 42 12.00 -3.01 -9.84
N ALA A 43 11.20 -2.68 -8.79
CA ALA A 43 9.74 -2.59 -8.93
C ALA A 43 9.31 -1.51 -9.93
N ILE A 44 9.94 -0.33 -9.91
CA ILE A 44 9.67 0.74 -10.89
C ILE A 44 9.97 0.25 -12.31
N ALA A 45 11.10 -0.41 -12.53
CA ALA A 45 11.47 -0.95 -13.84
C ALA A 45 10.42 -1.98 -14.34
N THR A 46 10.00 -2.90 -13.48
CA THR A 46 8.97 -3.89 -13.81
C THR A 46 7.61 -3.26 -14.10
N ILE A 47 7.19 -2.28 -13.29
CA ILE A 47 5.92 -1.56 -13.51
C ILE A 47 5.98 -0.77 -14.82
N ALA A 48 7.11 -0.17 -15.16
CA ALA A 48 7.29 0.63 -16.37
C ALA A 48 7.12 -0.20 -17.67
N GLU A 49 7.21 -1.53 -17.61
CA GLU A 49 6.95 -2.41 -18.76
C GLU A 49 5.47 -2.35 -19.20
N PHE A 50 4.53 -2.13 -18.27
CA PHE A 50 3.09 -2.03 -18.56
C PHE A 50 2.49 -0.66 -18.24
N ASP A 51 3.14 0.16 -17.40
CA ASP A 51 2.79 1.56 -17.12
C ASP A 51 4.01 2.46 -17.35
N PRO A 52 4.30 2.84 -18.59
CA PRO A 52 5.47 3.66 -18.92
C PRO A 52 5.43 5.07 -18.29
N THR A 53 4.29 5.51 -17.75
CA THR A 53 4.17 6.82 -17.10
C THR A 53 5.01 6.94 -15.84
N VAL A 54 5.40 5.82 -15.22
CA VAL A 54 6.25 5.80 -14.01
C VAL A 54 7.74 5.61 -14.29
N ALA A 55 8.15 5.42 -15.55
CA ALA A 55 9.54 5.11 -15.91
C ALA A 55 10.58 6.16 -15.46
N HIS A 56 10.14 7.40 -15.28
CA HIS A 56 11.00 8.50 -14.82
C HIS A 56 11.09 8.62 -13.29
N VAL A 57 10.30 7.85 -12.54
CA VAL A 57 10.25 7.92 -11.07
C VAL A 57 11.50 7.26 -10.50
N THR A 58 12.12 7.90 -9.50
CA THR A 58 13.24 7.32 -8.77
C THR A 58 12.79 6.71 -7.43
N ALA A 59 13.54 5.73 -6.92
CA ALA A 59 13.26 5.18 -5.60
C ALA A 59 13.27 6.26 -4.49
N LYS A 60 14.15 7.26 -4.60
CA LYS A 60 14.22 8.41 -3.68
C LYS A 60 12.92 9.23 -3.68
N ASP A 61 12.31 9.40 -4.84
CA ASP A 61 11.04 10.13 -4.97
C ASP A 61 9.86 9.30 -4.46
N ALA A 62 9.89 7.98 -4.68
CA ALA A 62 8.83 7.06 -4.26
C ALA A 62 8.87 6.75 -2.76
N CYS A 63 10.04 6.55 -2.17
CA CYS A 63 10.19 6.12 -0.80
C CYS A 63 9.78 7.19 0.22
N PHE A 64 9.05 6.79 1.26
CA PHE A 64 8.72 7.68 2.38
C PHE A 64 9.90 7.80 3.35
N ARG A 65 9.93 8.94 4.08
CA ARG A 65 10.86 9.15 5.19
C ARG A 65 10.56 8.17 6.33
N PHE A 66 11.59 7.77 7.04
CA PHE A 66 11.46 6.85 8.17
C PHE A 66 10.97 7.55 9.45
N ASN A 67 11.31 8.81 9.63
CA ASN A 67 10.86 9.58 10.78
C ASN A 67 9.35 9.81 10.75
N ARG A 68 8.72 9.69 11.92
CA ARG A 68 7.30 10.00 12.12
C ARG A 68 7.10 11.50 12.36
N ASP A 69 5.92 11.98 12.04
CA ASP A 69 5.42 13.24 12.55
C ASP A 69 4.58 12.94 13.80
N THR A 70 5.15 13.24 14.96
CA THR A 70 4.56 12.88 16.25
C THR A 70 3.82 14.06 16.92
N ARG A 71 3.70 15.22 16.24
CA ARG A 71 3.11 16.43 16.82
C ARG A 71 1.69 16.19 17.35
N PHE A 72 0.87 15.50 16.59
CA PHE A 72 -0.53 15.24 16.89
C PHE A 72 -0.82 13.75 17.23
N SER A 73 0.22 12.92 17.39
CA SER A 73 0.07 11.51 17.72
C SER A 73 0.17 11.27 19.23
N PRO A 74 -0.69 10.44 19.84
CA PRO A 74 -0.49 9.97 21.21
C PRO A 74 0.80 9.17 21.36
N ASP A 75 1.13 8.31 20.38
CA ASP A 75 2.39 7.59 20.32
C ASP A 75 3.51 8.54 19.88
N LYS A 76 4.45 8.80 20.78
CA LYS A 76 5.59 9.70 20.57
C LYS A 76 6.84 9.00 20.04
N SER A 77 6.77 7.71 19.72
CA SER A 77 7.90 6.99 19.11
C SER A 77 8.35 7.68 17.80
N PRO A 78 9.68 7.98 17.67
CA PRO A 78 10.16 8.89 16.62
C PRO A 78 10.22 8.25 15.22
N TYR A 79 10.24 6.92 15.13
CA TYR A 79 10.44 6.21 13.87
C TYR A 79 9.23 5.36 13.48
N LYS A 80 9.07 5.16 12.18
CA LYS A 80 8.08 4.20 11.65
C LYS A 80 8.55 2.78 11.92
N ARG A 81 7.60 1.85 11.99
CA ARG A 81 7.84 0.41 12.14
C ARG A 81 7.75 -0.32 10.80
N HIS A 82 7.81 0.44 9.70
CA HIS A 82 7.70 -0.07 8.34
C HIS A 82 8.51 0.79 7.37
N PHE A 83 8.92 0.20 6.27
CA PHE A 83 9.28 0.92 5.06
C PHE A 83 8.09 0.96 4.10
N GLY A 84 7.95 2.07 3.40
CA GLY A 84 6.88 2.26 2.41
C GLY A 84 7.37 3.08 1.23
N ALA A 85 6.87 2.74 0.03
CA ALA A 85 7.10 3.50 -1.20
C ALA A 85 5.80 3.64 -1.98
N TYR A 86 5.56 4.81 -2.56
CA TYR A 86 4.45 5.08 -3.45
C TYR A 86 4.97 5.53 -4.80
N ILE A 87 4.78 4.68 -5.81
CA ILE A 87 5.24 4.87 -7.18
C ILE A 87 4.08 5.45 -7.96
N SER A 88 4.17 6.70 -8.37
CA SER A 88 3.16 7.41 -9.14
C SER A 88 3.81 8.41 -10.08
N ALA A 89 3.28 8.56 -11.28
CA ALA A 89 3.82 9.41 -12.34
C ALA A 89 4.02 10.88 -11.93
N LYS A 90 3.26 11.37 -10.96
CA LYS A 90 3.37 12.75 -10.43
C LYS A 90 3.89 12.81 -9.00
N GLY A 91 4.58 11.74 -8.56
CA GLY A 91 5.22 11.65 -7.26
C GLY A 91 4.28 11.26 -6.11
N LYS A 92 4.87 10.92 -4.97
CA LYS A 92 4.18 10.32 -3.80
C LYS A 92 3.15 11.20 -3.07
N LYS A 93 3.05 12.46 -3.42
CA LYS A 93 2.02 13.38 -2.90
C LYS A 93 0.89 13.63 -3.90
N SER A 94 0.97 12.99 -5.05
CA SER A 94 -0.01 13.10 -6.11
C SER A 94 -1.34 12.47 -5.71
N LEU A 95 -2.42 12.99 -6.26
CA LEU A 95 -3.76 12.40 -6.20
C LEU A 95 -4.01 11.41 -7.35
N HIS A 96 -3.03 11.19 -8.23
CA HIS A 96 -3.09 10.17 -9.26
C HIS A 96 -2.99 8.78 -8.64
N ALA A 97 -3.57 7.80 -9.30
CA ALA A 97 -3.35 6.40 -8.97
C ALA A 97 -1.85 6.05 -9.02
N GLY A 98 -1.46 5.06 -8.29
CA GLY A 98 -0.08 4.58 -8.22
C GLY A 98 -0.01 3.22 -7.55
N TYR A 99 1.20 2.80 -7.27
CA TYR A 99 1.53 1.50 -6.70
C TYR A 99 2.20 1.70 -5.36
N TYR A 100 1.74 1.00 -4.35
CA TYR A 100 2.25 1.12 -2.99
C TYR A 100 2.87 -0.19 -2.51
N ILE A 101 4.08 -0.09 -2.01
CA ILE A 101 4.83 -1.20 -1.40
C ILE A 101 4.94 -0.90 0.09
N HIS A 102 4.54 -1.85 0.93
CA HIS A 102 4.64 -1.76 2.37
C HIS A 102 5.36 -2.98 2.95
N LEU A 103 6.49 -2.73 3.61
CA LEU A 103 7.23 -3.76 4.33
C LEU A 103 7.15 -3.49 5.83
N GLN A 104 6.45 -4.33 6.54
CA GLN A 104 6.33 -4.35 7.99
C GLN A 104 6.32 -5.81 8.47
N PRO A 105 7.00 -6.16 9.56
CA PRO A 105 6.94 -7.50 10.10
C PRO A 105 5.50 -7.99 10.26
N ARG A 106 5.20 -9.17 9.73
CA ARG A 106 3.88 -9.81 9.74
C ARG A 106 2.77 -9.05 9.00
N HIS A 107 3.10 -7.93 8.34
CA HIS A 107 2.11 -7.09 7.66
C HIS A 107 2.68 -6.46 6.39
N CYS A 108 3.27 -7.28 5.51
CA CYS A 108 3.70 -6.81 4.20
C CYS A 108 2.52 -6.82 3.23
N LEU A 109 2.40 -5.80 2.39
CA LEU A 109 1.37 -5.72 1.38
C LEU A 109 1.82 -4.94 0.14
N LEU A 110 1.16 -5.25 -0.96
CA LEU A 110 1.18 -4.47 -2.19
C LEU A 110 -0.22 -3.89 -2.39
N SER A 111 -0.27 -2.65 -2.85
CA SER A 111 -1.53 -1.97 -3.15
C SER A 111 -1.37 -1.17 -4.44
N ALA A 112 -2.46 -0.98 -5.16
CA ALA A 112 -2.52 -0.14 -6.34
C ALA A 112 -3.82 0.66 -6.35
N GLY A 113 -3.82 1.79 -7.09
CA GLY A 113 -5.00 2.62 -7.26
C GLY A 113 -4.87 3.99 -6.63
N ALA A 114 -6.01 4.62 -6.35
CA ALA A 114 -6.10 5.98 -5.82
C ALA A 114 -6.74 5.96 -4.44
N TYR A 115 -6.01 6.50 -3.47
CA TYR A 115 -6.38 6.53 -2.07
C TYR A 115 -6.59 7.96 -1.59
N TRP A 116 -7.60 8.18 -0.70
CA TRP A 116 -7.89 9.46 -0.08
C TRP A 116 -8.16 10.59 -1.09
N LEU A 117 -9.09 10.35 -2.02
CA LEU A 117 -9.43 11.32 -3.05
C LEU A 117 -10.29 12.46 -2.49
N PRO A 118 -9.95 13.74 -2.78
CA PRO A 118 -10.84 14.87 -2.52
C PRO A 118 -12.17 14.72 -3.28
N THR A 119 -13.26 15.22 -2.68
CA THR A 119 -14.61 15.09 -3.24
C THR A 119 -14.72 15.49 -4.73
N PRO A 120 -14.12 16.59 -5.22
CA PRO A 120 -14.22 16.92 -6.65
C PRO A 120 -13.63 15.85 -7.56
N ILE A 121 -12.43 15.32 -7.22
CA ILE A 121 -11.77 14.26 -7.98
C ILE A 121 -12.57 12.95 -7.91
N LEU A 122 -13.06 12.61 -6.72
CA LEU A 122 -13.89 11.44 -6.52
C LEU A 122 -15.18 11.51 -7.33
N THR A 123 -15.80 12.72 -7.46
CA THR A 123 -16.96 12.94 -8.31
C THR A 123 -16.63 12.74 -9.79
N SER A 124 -15.47 13.23 -10.24
CA SER A 124 -15.01 12.98 -11.62
C SER A 124 -14.79 11.49 -11.88
N CYS A 125 -14.14 10.77 -10.96
CA CYS A 125 -13.98 9.31 -11.08
C CYS A 125 -15.33 8.59 -11.17
N ARG A 126 -16.31 8.98 -10.36
CA ARG A 126 -17.66 8.39 -10.39
C ARG A 126 -18.36 8.63 -11.72
N ASN A 127 -18.24 9.84 -12.30
CA ASN A 127 -18.80 10.13 -13.60
C ASN A 127 -18.14 9.28 -14.70
N GLU A 128 -16.81 9.14 -14.68
CA GLU A 128 -16.08 8.27 -15.61
C GLU A 128 -16.51 6.81 -15.47
N ILE A 129 -16.60 6.29 -14.26
CA ILE A 129 -17.04 4.91 -14.00
C ILE A 129 -18.48 4.71 -14.51
N MET A 130 -19.38 5.64 -14.22
CA MET A 130 -20.77 5.56 -14.67
C MET A 130 -20.88 5.66 -16.19
N GLY A 131 -20.08 6.53 -16.83
CA GLY A 131 -20.07 6.71 -18.28
C GLY A 131 -19.42 5.55 -19.05
N HIS A 132 -18.54 4.77 -18.40
CA HIS A 132 -17.79 3.67 -18.98
C HIS A 132 -17.89 2.39 -18.14
N ILE A 133 -19.10 2.10 -17.66
CA ILE A 133 -19.33 1.03 -16.67
C ILE A 133 -18.91 -0.35 -17.16
N ASP A 134 -19.13 -0.67 -18.42
CA ASP A 134 -18.76 -1.98 -18.95
C ASP A 134 -17.24 -2.17 -18.95
N THR A 135 -16.48 -1.17 -19.39
CA THR A 135 -15.01 -1.20 -19.34
C THR A 135 -14.50 -1.27 -17.91
N TRP A 136 -15.12 -0.54 -16.99
CA TRP A 136 -14.78 -0.60 -15.57
C TRP A 136 -14.98 -2.02 -15.03
N ARG A 137 -16.14 -2.62 -15.28
CA ARG A 137 -16.48 -3.98 -14.83
C ARG A 137 -15.56 -5.02 -15.44
N GLU A 138 -15.25 -4.92 -16.73
CA GLU A 138 -14.24 -5.79 -17.37
C GLU A 138 -12.89 -5.76 -16.65
N CYS A 139 -12.48 -4.61 -16.12
CA CYS A 139 -11.25 -4.47 -15.35
C CYS A 139 -11.34 -5.06 -13.95
N VAL A 140 -12.44 -4.80 -13.19
CA VAL A 140 -12.49 -5.09 -11.75
C VAL A 140 -13.28 -6.36 -11.41
N GLU A 141 -14.08 -6.89 -12.34
CA GLU A 141 -14.84 -8.13 -12.16
C GLU A 141 -14.20 -9.35 -12.85
N ASN A 142 -13.09 -9.18 -13.59
CA ASN A 142 -12.44 -10.33 -14.21
C ASN A 142 -11.86 -11.28 -13.14
N GLY A 143 -11.81 -12.55 -13.47
CA GLY A 143 -11.42 -13.59 -12.51
C GLY A 143 -10.03 -13.42 -11.90
N LYS A 144 -9.07 -12.82 -12.61
CA LYS A 144 -7.73 -12.53 -12.07
C LYS A 144 -7.80 -11.44 -11.01
N PHE A 145 -8.49 -10.32 -11.31
CA PHE A 145 -8.63 -9.22 -10.37
C PHE A 145 -9.36 -9.67 -9.10
N VAL A 146 -10.51 -10.31 -9.24
CA VAL A 146 -11.32 -10.80 -8.10
C VAL A 146 -10.56 -11.82 -7.25
N ASN A 147 -9.79 -12.72 -7.88
CA ASN A 147 -8.98 -13.68 -7.14
C ASN A 147 -7.92 -12.98 -6.27
N TYR A 148 -7.27 -11.93 -6.79
CA TYR A 148 -6.21 -11.20 -6.07
C TYR A 148 -6.76 -10.19 -5.06
N PHE A 149 -7.84 -9.46 -5.38
CA PHE A 149 -8.27 -8.29 -4.62
C PHE A 149 -9.68 -8.41 -4.03
N GLY A 150 -10.50 -9.36 -4.47
CA GLY A 150 -11.91 -9.46 -4.07
C GLY A 150 -12.82 -8.54 -4.88
N TYR A 151 -14.10 -8.51 -4.50
CA TYR A 151 -15.08 -7.60 -5.08
C TYR A 151 -15.02 -6.22 -4.40
N ALA A 152 -15.70 -5.24 -5.02
CA ALA A 152 -15.79 -3.89 -4.50
C ALA A 152 -16.35 -3.87 -3.07
N ASN A 153 -15.72 -3.07 -2.20
CA ASN A 153 -16.06 -2.93 -0.77
C ASN A 153 -15.91 -4.22 0.06
N GLU A 154 -15.29 -5.25 -0.50
CA GLU A 154 -14.83 -6.40 0.28
C GLU A 154 -13.45 -6.14 0.86
N GLY A 155 -13.25 -6.65 2.07
CA GLY A 155 -12.03 -6.46 2.81
C GLY A 155 -12.16 -5.39 3.89
N VAL A 156 -11.26 -5.47 4.88
CA VAL A 156 -11.21 -4.57 6.02
C VAL A 156 -9.83 -3.93 6.07
N TRP A 157 -9.83 -2.60 6.19
CA TRP A 157 -8.63 -1.82 6.43
C TRP A 157 -8.84 -0.99 7.70
N ASN A 158 -8.35 -1.45 8.84
CA ASN A 158 -8.46 -0.76 10.14
C ASN A 158 -7.08 -0.63 10.78
N ASP A 159 -6.70 0.55 11.24
CA ASP A 159 -5.58 0.89 12.16
C ASP A 159 -4.36 -0.06 12.11
N GLY A 160 -3.82 -0.27 10.92
CA GLY A 160 -2.65 -1.13 10.71
C GLY A 160 -2.98 -2.63 10.55
N GLN A 161 -4.25 -3.01 10.52
CA GLN A 161 -4.71 -4.35 10.17
C GLN A 161 -5.49 -4.28 8.85
N ALA A 162 -5.03 -5.03 7.86
CA ALA A 162 -5.75 -5.24 6.62
C ALA A 162 -6.12 -6.73 6.49
N SER A 163 -7.29 -7.01 5.92
CA SER A 163 -7.62 -8.36 5.44
C SER A 163 -6.56 -8.84 4.44
N GLN A 164 -6.56 -10.15 4.12
CA GLN A 164 -5.58 -10.73 3.17
C GLN A 164 -5.61 -10.02 1.82
N LYS A 165 -6.78 -9.61 1.38
CA LYS A 165 -7.01 -8.84 0.15
C LYS A 165 -8.20 -7.90 0.34
N GLY A 166 -8.34 -6.92 -0.57
CA GLY A 166 -9.49 -6.04 -0.61
C GLY A 166 -9.47 -5.06 -1.77
N PHE A 167 -10.63 -4.53 -2.10
CA PHE A 167 -10.83 -3.49 -3.09
C PHE A 167 -11.84 -2.45 -2.55
N GLY A 168 -11.37 -1.21 -2.37
CA GLY A 168 -12.10 -0.14 -1.68
C GLY A 168 -11.93 -0.19 -0.16
N ILE A 169 -11.24 0.80 0.40
CA ILE A 169 -10.93 0.89 1.84
C ILE A 169 -12.13 1.38 2.63
N SER A 170 -12.92 2.27 2.01
CA SER A 170 -14.12 2.81 2.64
C SER A 170 -15.20 3.16 1.62
N CYS A 171 -16.46 3.05 2.04
CA CYS A 171 -17.59 3.41 1.21
C CYS A 171 -18.63 4.27 1.96
N LEU A 172 -19.47 4.97 1.20
CA LEU A 172 -20.63 5.70 1.70
C LEU A 172 -21.73 4.71 2.09
N LYS A 173 -22.48 5.01 3.15
CA LYS A 173 -23.68 4.26 3.52
C LYS A 173 -24.86 4.50 2.58
N THR A 174 -24.89 5.69 1.97
CA THR A 174 -25.96 6.13 1.07
C THR A 174 -25.39 6.51 -0.29
N CYS A 175 -26.27 6.72 -1.28
CA CYS A 175 -25.91 7.20 -2.59
C CYS A 175 -25.17 8.55 -2.49
N PRO A 176 -24.07 8.76 -3.24
CA PRO A 176 -23.41 10.05 -3.30
C PRO A 176 -24.32 11.11 -3.95
N LYS A 177 -24.23 12.35 -3.42
CA LYS A 177 -25.04 13.48 -3.94
C LYS A 177 -24.77 13.71 -5.43
N GLY A 178 -25.84 13.84 -6.19
CA GLY A 178 -25.79 14.11 -7.63
C GLY A 178 -25.77 12.86 -8.52
N PHE A 179 -25.90 11.68 -7.93
CA PHE A 179 -25.99 10.41 -8.65
C PHE A 179 -27.34 9.74 -8.41
N PRO A 180 -27.86 8.93 -9.37
CA PRO A 180 -29.14 8.23 -9.20
C PRO A 180 -29.01 7.13 -8.14
N SER A 181 -29.95 7.07 -7.22
CA SER A 181 -29.95 6.10 -6.11
C SER A 181 -30.31 4.69 -6.54
N ASP A 182 -30.99 4.56 -7.67
CA ASP A 182 -31.43 3.32 -8.31
C ASP A 182 -30.46 2.83 -9.41
N TYR A 183 -29.26 3.40 -9.47
CA TYR A 183 -28.25 2.94 -10.42
C TYR A 183 -27.82 1.51 -10.10
N GLU A 184 -27.87 0.65 -11.09
CA GLU A 184 -27.62 -0.80 -10.95
C GLU A 184 -26.25 -1.12 -10.31
N PHE A 185 -25.22 -0.32 -10.62
CA PHE A 185 -23.85 -0.51 -10.10
C PHE A 185 -23.46 0.56 -9.08
N ILE A 186 -24.39 0.89 -8.19
CA ILE A 186 -24.26 1.95 -7.18
C ILE A 186 -23.11 1.68 -6.18
N GLU A 187 -22.72 0.43 -5.98
CA GLU A 187 -21.61 0.03 -5.10
C GLU A 187 -20.29 0.66 -5.52
N TYR A 188 -20.00 0.81 -6.82
CA TYR A 188 -18.81 1.49 -7.31
C TYR A 188 -18.85 3.00 -7.07
N LEU A 189 -20.04 3.61 -7.16
CA LEU A 189 -20.20 5.04 -6.92
C LEU A 189 -20.15 5.38 -5.41
N ARG A 190 -20.46 4.42 -4.54
CA ARG A 190 -20.40 4.59 -3.08
C ARG A 190 -18.97 4.50 -2.55
N MET A 191 -18.02 3.98 -3.32
CA MET A 191 -16.61 3.93 -2.92
C MET A 191 -16.06 5.34 -2.67
N LYS A 192 -15.24 5.49 -1.62
CA LYS A 192 -14.54 6.75 -1.28
C LYS A 192 -13.11 6.77 -1.77
N ASP A 193 -12.62 5.64 -2.23
CA ASP A 193 -11.32 5.43 -2.83
C ASP A 193 -11.40 4.25 -3.79
N TYR A 194 -10.44 4.17 -4.70
CA TYR A 194 -10.33 3.10 -5.68
C TYR A 194 -8.98 2.42 -5.53
N ALA A 195 -8.65 2.05 -4.30
CA ALA A 195 -7.45 1.33 -3.95
C ALA A 195 -7.73 -0.15 -3.72
N CYS A 196 -6.92 -1.00 -4.31
CA CYS A 196 -6.92 -2.43 -4.03
C CYS A 196 -5.63 -2.83 -3.32
N TRP A 197 -5.66 -3.91 -2.54
CA TRP A 197 -4.48 -4.42 -1.85
C TRP A 197 -4.49 -5.93 -1.75
N HIS A 198 -3.27 -6.47 -1.65
CA HIS A 198 -3.03 -7.86 -1.36
C HIS A 198 -1.87 -7.98 -0.37
N ARG A 199 -2.09 -8.69 0.74
CA ARG A 199 -1.02 -9.00 1.68
C ARG A 199 -0.13 -10.08 1.09
N VAL A 200 1.15 -9.78 1.01
CA VAL A 200 2.15 -10.76 0.64
C VAL A 200 2.61 -11.47 1.91
N CYS A 201 2.32 -12.77 1.98
CA CYS A 201 2.87 -13.64 3.01
C CYS A 201 4.34 -13.85 2.67
N LEU A 202 5.19 -12.94 3.12
CA LEU A 202 6.62 -13.21 3.17
C LEU A 202 6.79 -14.21 4.32
N LEU A 203 6.82 -15.50 3.99
CA LEU A 203 7.14 -16.60 4.90
C LEU A 203 8.60 -16.48 5.37
N TYR A 204 8.85 -15.48 6.20
CA TYR A 204 10.00 -15.41 7.07
C TYR A 204 9.53 -15.47 8.51
N THR A 205 8.88 -16.60 8.80
CA THR A 205 8.95 -17.11 10.15
C THR A 205 10.43 -17.42 10.44
N SER A 206 10.94 -17.00 11.58
CA SER A 206 12.09 -17.64 12.23
C SER A 206 11.98 -19.14 12.00
N PRO A 207 13.09 -19.87 11.72
CA PRO A 207 13.00 -21.31 11.55
C PRO A 207 12.18 -21.88 12.69
N SER A 208 11.11 -22.57 12.35
CA SER A 208 10.28 -23.25 13.34
C SER A 208 11.21 -24.16 14.15
N PRO A 209 11.03 -24.30 15.48
CA PRO A 209 11.78 -25.32 16.24
C PRO A 209 11.67 -26.73 15.65
N ARG A 210 10.74 -26.95 14.73
CA ARG A 210 10.59 -28.23 13.96
C ARG A 210 11.60 -28.37 12.80
N ASP A 211 12.17 -27.27 12.30
CA ASP A 211 13.17 -27.34 11.23
C ASP A 211 14.59 -27.63 11.73
N ALA A 212 14.81 -27.51 13.06
CA ALA A 212 16.08 -27.83 13.72
C ALA A 212 16.26 -29.32 14.01
N THR A 213 15.30 -30.19 13.68
CA THR A 213 15.34 -31.64 13.98
C THR A 213 15.52 -32.52 12.75
N LEU A 214 15.84 -31.93 11.59
CA LEU A 214 16.11 -32.67 10.32
C LEU A 214 17.53 -32.34 9.78
N SER A 215 18.53 -32.45 10.64
CA SER A 215 19.94 -32.51 10.23
C SER A 215 20.63 -33.69 10.91
#